data_8188258d956339557b537ce237933231
#
_entry.id   8188258d956339557b537ce237933231
#
_cell.length_a   1.000
_cell.length_b   1.000
_cell.length_c   1.000
_cell.angle_alpha   90.00
_cell.angle_beta   90.00
_cell.angle_gamma   90.00
#
_symmetry.space_group_name_H-M   'P 1'
#
loop_
_entity.id
_entity.type
_entity.pdbx_description
1 polymer ?
#
loop_
_entity_poly.entity_id
_entity_poly.type
_entity_poly.pdbx_seq_one_letter_code
_entity_poly.pdbx_strand_id
1 'polypeptide(L)'
;MDPARIEVGAVLQWVHDNRLPWIHDDRPFRVVAYSNGVAMYDAWWPHLDNWGLANLGEAKRRRINYYVVTASTLAEKASFVRSEPLTEAEISLHRPDLPFAAAQCQVLSWPAEAPGSAESAARGWRAAGCPEAETLEASEVYLQPFGPGGGERAGVRVKADNGTSFSWDELVWKATVIQAPFIGAHGTVQGVGIYRSGLNRGIPAYYLWGSQSRLHDEIAPSMHGPGTN
;
A
#
# COMPACT_ATOMS: atom_id res chain seq x y z
N MET A 1 21.50 -2.91 -9.53
CA MET A 1 21.85 -2.55 -8.12
C MET A 1 21.80 -3.79 -7.24
N ASP A 2 22.63 -3.85 -6.20
CA ASP A 2 22.53 -4.92 -5.20
C ASP A 2 21.19 -4.81 -4.45
N PRO A 3 20.31 -5.83 -4.50
CA PRO A 3 19.05 -5.82 -3.76
C PRO A 3 19.20 -5.61 -2.25
N ALA A 4 20.35 -5.97 -1.68
CA ALA A 4 20.67 -5.77 -0.27
C ALA A 4 20.77 -4.28 0.15
N ARG A 5 20.76 -3.36 -0.80
CA ARG A 5 20.78 -1.91 -0.54
C ARG A 5 19.40 -1.26 -0.61
N ILE A 6 18.34 -2.04 -0.82
CA ILE A 6 16.97 -1.51 -0.81
C ILE A 6 16.44 -1.65 0.60
N GLU A 7 16.65 -0.62 1.40
CA GLU A 7 16.22 -0.52 2.80
C GLU A 7 15.60 0.84 3.10
N VAL A 8 14.95 0.97 4.23
CA VAL A 8 14.40 2.26 4.69
C VAL A 8 15.54 3.24 4.89
N GLY A 9 15.42 4.45 4.31
CA GLY A 9 16.46 5.45 4.30
C GLY A 9 17.44 5.35 3.12
N ALA A 10 17.34 4.34 2.27
CA ALA A 10 18.12 4.33 1.03
C ALA A 10 17.66 5.44 0.09
N VAL A 11 18.60 6.28 -0.35
CA VAL A 11 18.40 7.29 -1.39
C VAL A 11 18.84 6.71 -2.71
N LEU A 12 17.94 6.68 -3.65
CA LEU A 12 18.10 6.09 -4.97
C LEU A 12 17.85 7.13 -6.06
N GLN A 13 18.32 6.84 -7.27
CA GLN A 13 18.05 7.65 -8.46
C GLN A 13 17.77 6.73 -9.65
N TRP A 14 16.82 7.10 -10.48
CA TRP A 14 16.51 6.34 -11.69
C TRP A 14 17.64 6.44 -12.71
N VAL A 15 17.95 5.33 -13.36
CA VAL A 15 18.91 5.29 -14.47
C VAL A 15 18.18 5.70 -15.75
N HIS A 16 18.69 6.72 -16.44
CA HIS A 16 18.00 7.41 -17.54
C HIS A 16 17.44 6.48 -18.64
N ASP A 17 18.21 5.48 -19.06
CA ASP A 17 17.84 4.61 -20.20
C ASP A 17 16.82 3.53 -19.81
N ASN A 18 16.51 3.39 -18.52
CA ASN A 18 15.65 2.34 -17.98
C ASN A 18 14.43 2.89 -17.21
N ARG A 19 14.09 4.16 -17.39
CA ARG A 19 12.96 4.78 -16.68
C ARG A 19 11.66 4.03 -16.96
N LEU A 20 10.85 3.94 -15.94
CA LEU A 20 9.47 3.56 -16.12
C LEU A 20 8.74 4.66 -16.90
N PRO A 21 7.84 4.34 -17.84
CA PRO A 21 7.22 5.31 -18.75
C PRO A 21 6.52 6.49 -18.04
N TRP A 22 6.13 6.32 -16.79
CA TRP A 22 5.46 7.33 -15.96
C TRP A 22 6.40 8.14 -15.05
N ILE A 23 7.69 7.80 -15.03
CA ILE A 23 8.68 8.54 -14.24
C ILE A 23 9.39 9.53 -15.15
N HIS A 24 8.97 10.78 -15.06
CA HIS A 24 9.55 11.89 -15.85
C HIS A 24 10.63 12.66 -15.08
N ASP A 25 11.11 12.12 -13.97
CA ASP A 25 11.84 12.87 -12.98
C ASP A 25 13.21 12.27 -12.69
N ASP A 26 14.24 13.11 -12.80
CA ASP A 26 15.63 12.76 -12.49
C ASP A 26 15.99 13.00 -11.02
N ARG A 27 15.03 13.40 -10.21
CA ARG A 27 15.24 13.68 -8.81
C ARG A 27 15.56 12.40 -8.05
N PRO A 28 16.43 12.49 -7.04
CA PRO A 28 16.61 11.39 -6.11
C PRO A 28 15.30 11.12 -5.34
N PHE A 29 15.14 9.89 -4.92
CA PHE A 29 14.01 9.47 -4.08
C PHE A 29 14.53 8.64 -2.91
N ARG A 30 13.83 8.71 -1.78
CA ARG A 30 14.20 8.01 -0.54
C ARG A 30 13.16 6.96 -0.19
N VAL A 31 13.59 5.76 0.10
CA VAL A 31 12.71 4.68 0.58
C VAL A 31 12.24 5.02 2.00
N VAL A 32 10.93 5.15 2.19
CA VAL A 32 10.32 5.50 3.49
C VAL A 32 9.69 4.29 4.18
N ALA A 33 9.38 3.24 3.42
CA ALA A 33 8.98 1.94 3.96
C ALA A 33 9.32 0.83 2.96
N TYR A 34 9.59 -0.37 3.49
CA TYR A 34 9.93 -1.54 2.70
C TYR A 34 9.34 -2.79 3.32
N SER A 35 8.55 -3.53 2.58
CA SER A 35 7.88 -4.74 3.06
C SER A 35 7.59 -5.69 1.89
N ASN A 36 7.87 -6.97 2.08
CA ASN A 36 7.54 -8.04 1.12
C ASN A 36 8.00 -7.78 -0.33
N GLY A 37 9.21 -7.22 -0.48
CA GLY A 37 9.77 -6.93 -1.80
C GLY A 37 9.18 -5.70 -2.50
N VAL A 38 8.41 -4.88 -1.77
CA VAL A 38 7.82 -3.63 -2.26
C VAL A 38 8.37 -2.46 -1.46
N ALA A 39 8.89 -1.46 -2.16
CA ALA A 39 9.35 -0.20 -1.60
C ALA A 39 8.31 0.89 -1.80
N MET A 40 8.08 1.66 -0.76
CA MET A 40 7.36 2.91 -0.79
C MET A 40 8.37 4.04 -0.65
N TYR A 41 8.31 5.02 -1.52
CA TYR A 41 9.33 6.06 -1.57
C TYR A 41 8.77 7.47 -1.69
N ASP A 42 9.58 8.43 -1.32
CA ASP A 42 9.37 9.87 -1.40
C ASP A 42 10.38 10.50 -2.35
N ALA A 43 9.96 11.47 -3.13
CA ALA A 43 10.81 12.19 -4.07
C ALA A 43 11.38 13.48 -3.43
N TRP A 44 12.61 13.83 -3.83
CA TRP A 44 13.19 15.12 -3.48
C TRP A 44 12.49 16.27 -4.22
N TRP A 45 12.16 17.34 -3.51
CA TRP A 45 11.52 18.53 -4.07
C TRP A 45 12.49 19.72 -4.03
N PRO A 46 13.15 20.06 -5.15
CA PRO A 46 14.18 21.09 -5.18
C PRO A 46 13.69 22.47 -4.70
N HIS A 47 12.44 22.82 -4.98
CA HIS A 47 11.87 24.11 -4.55
C HIS A 47 11.58 24.20 -3.04
N LEU A 48 11.54 23.07 -2.35
CA LEU A 48 11.42 22.98 -0.89
C LEU A 48 12.78 22.72 -0.22
N ASP A 49 13.80 22.37 -1.02
CA ASP A 49 15.10 21.85 -0.54
C ASP A 49 14.93 20.73 0.49
N ASN A 50 13.97 19.84 0.22
CA ASN A 50 13.59 18.78 1.15
C ASN A 50 12.84 17.64 0.47
N TRP A 51 12.69 16.53 1.18
CA TRP A 51 11.80 15.44 0.82
C TRP A 51 10.35 15.91 0.86
N GLY A 52 9.52 15.49 -0.11
CA GLY A 52 8.14 15.92 -0.22
C GLY A 52 7.29 15.54 0.98
N LEU A 53 7.60 14.39 1.59
CA LEU A 53 6.90 13.84 2.75
C LEU A 53 7.54 14.24 4.09
N ALA A 54 8.71 14.86 4.08
CA ALA A 54 9.36 15.37 5.30
C ALA A 54 8.64 16.60 5.88
N ASN A 55 7.73 17.23 5.11
CA ASN A 55 6.88 18.28 5.65
C ASN A 55 5.77 17.67 6.53
N LEU A 56 6.13 17.38 7.79
CA LEU A 56 5.22 16.78 8.78
C LEU A 56 3.92 17.59 8.99
N GLY A 57 3.99 18.91 8.81
CA GLY A 57 2.83 19.80 8.90
C GLY A 57 1.81 19.54 7.78
N GLU A 58 2.28 19.38 6.55
CA GLU A 58 1.44 19.08 5.40
C GLU A 58 0.89 17.65 5.47
N ALA A 59 1.72 16.70 5.88
CA ALA A 59 1.31 15.30 6.05
C ALA A 59 0.13 15.13 7.01
N LYS A 60 0.07 15.97 8.07
CA LYS A 60 -1.05 15.99 9.03
C LYS A 60 -2.31 16.70 8.52
N ARG A 61 -2.22 17.44 7.42
CA ARG A 61 -3.36 18.21 6.87
C ARG A 61 -3.96 17.57 5.63
N ARG A 62 -3.17 16.87 4.83
CA ARG A 62 -3.53 16.37 3.50
C ARG A 62 -3.50 14.86 3.44
N ARG A 63 -4.04 14.35 2.34
CA ARG A 63 -3.76 13.02 1.87
C ARG A 63 -2.43 13.06 1.11
N ILE A 64 -1.57 12.09 1.41
CA ILE A 64 -0.29 11.88 0.74
C ILE A 64 -0.28 10.44 0.22
N ASN A 65 -0.12 10.28 -1.08
CA ASN A 65 0.08 8.97 -1.67
C ASN A 65 1.58 8.70 -1.78
N TYR A 66 1.99 7.51 -1.40
CA TYR A 66 3.34 7.04 -1.67
C TYR A 66 3.47 6.63 -3.14
N TYR A 67 4.66 6.81 -3.66
CA TYR A 67 5.07 6.08 -4.84
C TYR A 67 5.43 4.66 -4.41
N VAL A 68 5.01 3.69 -5.21
CA VAL A 68 5.18 2.27 -4.89
C VAL A 68 5.91 1.59 -6.04
N VAL A 69 6.90 0.78 -5.73
CA VAL A 69 7.69 0.07 -6.72
C VAL A 69 8.24 -1.23 -6.14
N THR A 70 8.42 -2.24 -6.99
CA THR A 70 9.00 -3.50 -6.54
C THR A 70 10.51 -3.42 -6.37
N ALA A 71 11.07 -4.21 -5.46
CA ALA A 71 12.51 -4.30 -5.26
C ALA A 71 13.23 -4.77 -6.53
N SER A 72 12.63 -5.68 -7.31
CA SER A 72 13.18 -6.13 -8.59
C SER A 72 13.31 -4.98 -9.59
N THR A 73 12.28 -4.16 -9.73
CA THR A 73 12.32 -2.97 -10.58
C THR A 73 13.37 -1.97 -10.11
N LEU A 74 13.49 -1.74 -8.80
CA LEU A 74 14.54 -0.87 -8.26
C LEU A 74 15.93 -1.44 -8.53
N ALA A 75 16.13 -2.73 -8.32
CA ALA A 75 17.41 -3.39 -8.58
C ALA A 75 17.84 -3.26 -10.05
N GLU A 76 16.89 -3.34 -10.97
CA GLU A 76 17.13 -3.22 -12.42
C GLU A 76 17.32 -1.77 -12.87
N LYS A 77 16.47 -0.85 -12.38
CA LYS A 77 16.27 0.48 -12.99
C LYS A 77 16.71 1.67 -12.14
N ALA A 78 17.23 1.43 -10.94
CA ALA A 78 17.72 2.51 -10.08
C ALA A 78 19.17 2.29 -9.65
N SER A 79 19.85 3.35 -9.29
CA SER A 79 21.20 3.32 -8.69
C SER A 79 21.13 3.83 -7.25
N PHE A 80 21.94 3.23 -6.38
CA PHE A 80 22.09 3.71 -5.00
C PHE A 80 22.96 4.98 -5.00
N VAL A 81 22.52 6.00 -4.28
CA VAL A 81 23.22 7.28 -4.13
C VAL A 81 23.88 7.38 -2.76
N ARG A 82 23.08 7.26 -1.69
CA ARG A 82 23.54 7.33 -0.31
C ARG A 82 22.51 6.72 0.65
N SER A 83 22.89 6.54 1.89
CA SER A 83 21.95 6.26 3.00
C SER A 83 21.62 7.56 3.73
N GLU A 84 20.34 7.77 4.01
CA GLU A 84 19.81 8.92 4.73
C GLU A 84 18.66 8.43 5.62
N PRO A 85 18.97 7.96 6.84
CA PRO A 85 17.98 7.41 7.76
C PRO A 85 16.83 8.37 8.04
N LEU A 86 15.63 7.84 8.23
CA LEU A 86 14.49 8.62 8.69
C LEU A 86 14.72 9.12 10.11
N THR A 87 14.29 10.33 10.39
CA THR A 87 14.23 10.88 11.75
C THR A 87 13.14 10.15 12.56
N GLU A 88 13.20 10.21 13.89
CA GLU A 88 12.16 9.64 14.76
C GLU A 88 10.76 10.18 14.44
N ALA A 89 10.66 11.46 14.10
CA ALA A 89 9.40 12.08 13.72
C ALA A 89 8.87 11.53 12.38
N GLU A 90 9.75 11.27 11.41
CA GLU A 90 9.39 10.62 10.14
C GLU A 90 9.03 9.15 10.35
N ILE A 91 9.78 8.41 11.18
CA ILE A 91 9.45 7.02 11.54
C ILE A 91 8.06 6.95 12.18
N SER A 92 7.79 7.82 13.15
CA SER A 92 6.48 7.89 13.81
C SER A 92 5.35 8.22 12.82
N LEU A 93 5.61 9.06 11.82
CA LEU A 93 4.62 9.44 10.81
C LEU A 93 4.45 8.36 9.75
N HIS A 94 5.56 7.92 9.17
CA HIS A 94 5.53 7.00 8.04
C HIS A 94 5.29 5.55 8.46
N ARG A 95 5.51 5.21 9.72
CA ARG A 95 5.29 3.84 10.23
C ARG A 95 5.86 2.79 9.28
N PRO A 96 7.19 2.78 9.05
CA PRO A 96 7.83 1.82 8.15
C PRO A 96 7.70 0.36 8.61
N ASP A 97 7.31 0.16 9.86
CA ASP A 97 6.99 -1.11 10.49
C ASP A 97 5.69 -1.74 9.96
N LEU A 98 4.78 -0.93 9.42
CA LEU A 98 3.50 -1.44 8.92
C LEU A 98 3.66 -2.11 7.54
N PRO A 99 2.99 -3.27 7.32
CA PRO A 99 3.12 -4.02 6.08
C PRO A 99 2.57 -3.24 4.89
N PHE A 100 3.17 -3.46 3.70
CA PHE A 100 2.61 -3.00 2.44
C PHE A 100 1.28 -3.68 2.16
N ALA A 101 1.23 -5.01 2.23
CA ALA A 101 0.00 -5.79 2.07
C ALA A 101 -0.49 -6.25 3.46
N ALA A 102 -1.53 -5.60 3.98
CA ALA A 102 -2.16 -6.00 5.24
C ALA A 102 -3.07 -7.23 5.08
N ALA A 103 -3.59 -7.46 3.88
CA ALA A 103 -4.26 -8.70 3.49
C ALA A 103 -4.28 -8.80 1.96
N GLN A 104 -4.22 -10.02 1.41
CA GLN A 104 -4.35 -10.24 -0.02
C GLN A 104 -4.85 -11.65 -0.35
N CYS A 105 -5.63 -11.79 -1.43
CA CYS A 105 -6.05 -13.06 -1.95
C CYS A 105 -6.45 -12.93 -3.44
N GLN A 106 -5.83 -13.72 -4.31
CA GLN A 106 -6.05 -13.64 -5.76
C GLN A 106 -7.30 -14.39 -6.22
N VAL A 107 -7.71 -15.40 -5.46
CA VAL A 107 -8.81 -16.31 -5.85
C VAL A 107 -10.16 -15.90 -5.28
N LEU A 108 -10.18 -14.91 -4.39
CA LEU A 108 -11.41 -14.40 -3.79
C LEU A 108 -11.93 -13.19 -4.59
N SER A 109 -13.21 -12.92 -4.49
CA SER A 109 -13.82 -11.70 -5.01
C SER A 109 -14.43 -10.88 -3.88
N TRP A 110 -14.40 -9.56 -4.02
CA TRP A 110 -15.12 -8.69 -3.10
C TRP A 110 -16.62 -8.98 -3.21
N PRO A 111 -17.32 -9.29 -2.10
CA PRO A 111 -18.74 -9.56 -2.13
C PRO A 111 -19.52 -8.24 -2.33
N ALA A 112 -20.66 -8.33 -3.03
CA ALA A 112 -21.57 -7.19 -3.16
C ALA A 112 -22.36 -6.91 -1.87
N GLU A 113 -22.49 -7.92 -1.00
CA GLU A 113 -23.10 -7.80 0.32
C GLU A 113 -22.08 -8.07 1.41
N ALA A 114 -22.04 -7.18 2.39
CA ALA A 114 -21.11 -7.33 3.51
C ALA A 114 -21.54 -8.51 4.40
N PRO A 115 -20.58 -9.35 4.84
CA PRO A 115 -20.85 -10.39 5.83
C PRO A 115 -21.34 -9.79 7.15
N GLY A 116 -22.22 -10.50 7.84
CA GLY A 116 -22.83 -10.01 9.07
C GLY A 116 -21.88 -9.91 10.28
N SER A 117 -20.67 -10.48 10.19
CA SER A 117 -19.68 -10.42 11.29
C SER A 117 -18.25 -10.59 10.76
N ALA A 118 -17.28 -10.19 11.59
CA ALA A 118 -15.85 -10.36 11.33
C ALA A 118 -15.48 -11.85 11.15
N GLU A 119 -16.01 -12.72 12.00
CA GLU A 119 -15.79 -14.17 11.89
C GLU A 119 -16.32 -14.74 10.56
N SER A 120 -17.49 -14.27 10.10
CA SER A 120 -18.06 -14.72 8.83
C SER A 120 -17.21 -14.26 7.64
N ALA A 121 -16.73 -13.02 7.65
CA ALA A 121 -15.80 -12.51 6.64
C ALA A 121 -14.52 -13.33 6.59
N ALA A 122 -13.86 -13.49 7.73
CA ALA A 122 -12.61 -14.22 7.87
C ALA A 122 -12.75 -15.70 7.47
N ARG A 123 -13.86 -16.33 7.81
CA ARG A 123 -14.14 -17.71 7.39
C ARG A 123 -14.17 -17.85 5.87
N GLY A 124 -14.78 -16.89 5.16
CA GLY A 124 -14.79 -16.87 3.68
C GLY A 124 -13.37 -16.78 3.12
N TRP A 125 -12.53 -15.94 3.68
CA TRP A 125 -11.14 -15.81 3.25
C TRP A 125 -10.33 -17.09 3.53
N ARG A 126 -10.46 -17.68 4.72
CA ARG A 126 -9.79 -18.96 5.07
C ARG A 126 -10.26 -20.10 4.16
N ALA A 127 -11.56 -20.19 3.90
CA ALA A 127 -12.11 -21.22 2.99
C ALA A 127 -11.59 -21.07 1.56
N ALA A 128 -11.25 -19.88 1.13
CA ALA A 128 -10.63 -19.62 -0.15
C ALA A 128 -9.09 -19.88 -0.16
N GLY A 129 -8.51 -20.31 0.96
CA GLY A 129 -7.08 -20.54 1.08
C GLY A 129 -6.24 -19.24 1.12
N CYS A 130 -6.84 -18.13 1.47
CA CYS A 130 -6.11 -16.88 1.61
C CYS A 130 -5.24 -16.92 2.87
N PRO A 131 -3.95 -16.50 2.78
CA PRO A 131 -3.08 -16.47 3.95
C PRO A 131 -3.61 -15.46 4.97
N GLU A 132 -3.60 -15.86 6.23
CA GLU A 132 -3.82 -14.92 7.33
C GLU A 132 -2.57 -14.04 7.46
N ALA A 133 -2.77 -12.74 7.56
CA ALA A 133 -1.71 -11.80 7.88
C ALA A 133 -1.58 -11.67 9.40
N GLU A 134 -0.45 -11.14 9.82
CA GLU A 134 -0.25 -10.74 11.21
C GLU A 134 -1.19 -9.58 11.59
N THR A 135 -1.31 -9.35 12.90
CA THR A 135 -2.01 -8.18 13.45
C THR A 135 -1.42 -6.90 12.86
N LEU A 136 -2.29 -5.99 12.42
CA LEU A 136 -1.86 -4.67 11.97
C LEU A 136 -1.73 -3.73 13.19
N GLU A 137 -0.49 -3.42 13.56
CA GLU A 137 -0.13 -2.62 14.74
C GLU A 137 -0.41 -1.12 14.54
N ALA A 138 -1.68 -0.79 14.35
CA ALA A 138 -2.18 0.58 14.22
C ALA A 138 -3.53 0.72 14.91
N SER A 139 -3.70 1.76 15.73
CA SER A 139 -4.97 2.04 16.41
C SER A 139 -6.08 2.51 15.45
N GLU A 140 -5.67 3.05 14.30
CA GLU A 140 -6.57 3.54 13.26
C GLU A 140 -5.89 3.58 11.90
N VAL A 141 -6.69 3.41 10.86
CA VAL A 141 -6.26 3.53 9.46
C VAL A 141 -7.36 4.17 8.63
N TYR A 142 -7.00 4.67 7.44
CA TYR A 142 -7.96 4.95 6.39
C TYR A 142 -8.03 3.76 5.44
N LEU A 143 -9.24 3.26 5.18
CA LEU A 143 -9.51 2.28 4.14
C LEU A 143 -10.18 2.99 2.97
N GLN A 144 -9.57 2.89 1.81
CA GLN A 144 -10.02 3.58 0.61
C GLN A 144 -10.57 2.60 -0.41
N PRO A 145 -11.90 2.56 -0.63
CA PRO A 145 -12.51 1.68 -1.60
C PRO A 145 -12.27 2.16 -3.03
N PHE A 146 -12.38 1.25 -3.98
CA PHE A 146 -12.46 1.53 -5.39
C PHE A 146 -13.90 1.43 -5.89
N GLY A 147 -14.23 2.21 -6.91
CA GLY A 147 -15.53 2.17 -7.56
C GLY A 147 -15.51 1.36 -8.86
N PRO A 148 -16.65 1.28 -9.56
CA PRO A 148 -16.72 0.71 -10.91
C PRO A 148 -15.67 1.34 -11.83
N GLY A 149 -14.95 0.52 -12.58
CA GLY A 149 -13.85 0.99 -13.43
C GLY A 149 -12.55 1.32 -12.69
N GLY A 150 -12.38 0.88 -11.43
CA GLY A 150 -11.13 1.00 -10.66
C GLY A 150 -10.80 2.39 -10.12
N GLY A 151 -11.70 3.36 -10.27
CA GLY A 151 -11.49 4.71 -9.75
C GLY A 151 -11.56 4.77 -8.23
N GLU A 152 -10.66 5.55 -7.60
CA GLU A 152 -10.65 5.76 -6.16
C GLU A 152 -11.94 6.42 -5.65
N ARG A 153 -12.37 6.04 -4.45
CA ARG A 153 -13.46 6.66 -3.69
C ARG A 153 -12.93 7.30 -2.42
N ALA A 154 -13.78 8.06 -1.75
CA ALA A 154 -13.40 8.68 -0.48
C ALA A 154 -13.01 7.62 0.54
N GLY A 155 -11.86 7.81 1.18
CA GLY A 155 -11.40 6.92 2.24
C GLY A 155 -12.23 7.07 3.51
N VAL A 156 -12.46 5.95 4.19
CA VAL A 156 -13.17 5.86 5.46
C VAL A 156 -12.16 5.63 6.58
N ARG A 157 -12.18 6.49 7.59
CA ARG A 157 -11.37 6.30 8.80
C ARG A 157 -12.00 5.22 9.66
N VAL A 158 -11.23 4.20 9.98
CA VAL A 158 -11.62 3.10 10.87
C VAL A 158 -10.68 3.02 12.05
N LYS A 159 -11.22 2.61 13.19
CA LYS A 159 -10.46 2.40 14.43
C LYS A 159 -10.45 0.92 14.76
N ALA A 160 -9.37 0.47 15.37
CA ALA A 160 -9.28 -0.85 15.94
C ALA A 160 -10.24 -0.98 17.14
N ASP A 161 -10.94 -2.10 17.26
CA ASP A 161 -11.95 -2.32 18.31
C ASP A 161 -11.31 -2.37 19.70
N ASN A 162 -10.06 -2.85 19.78
CA ASN A 162 -9.27 -2.85 21.02
C ASN A 162 -8.53 -1.51 21.27
N GLY A 163 -8.62 -0.54 20.34
CA GLY A 163 -7.99 0.77 20.44
C GLY A 163 -6.49 0.81 20.13
N THR A 164 -5.86 -0.31 19.81
CA THR A 164 -4.39 -0.40 19.61
C THR A 164 -3.98 -1.01 18.29
N SER A 165 -4.64 -2.10 17.87
CA SER A 165 -4.26 -2.88 16.71
C SER A 165 -5.46 -3.60 16.11
N PHE A 166 -5.45 -3.82 14.80
CA PHE A 166 -6.48 -4.60 14.12
C PHE A 166 -6.06 -6.06 14.09
N SER A 167 -6.94 -6.96 14.58
CA SER A 167 -6.82 -8.35 14.20
C SER A 167 -7.07 -8.51 12.69
N TRP A 168 -6.53 -9.58 12.10
CA TRP A 168 -6.75 -9.85 10.68
C TRP A 168 -8.25 -9.98 10.35
N ASP A 169 -9.01 -10.70 11.19
CA ASP A 169 -10.46 -10.88 11.02
C ASP A 169 -11.22 -9.55 11.03
N GLU A 170 -10.88 -8.67 11.96
CA GLU A 170 -11.46 -7.34 12.08
C GLU A 170 -11.17 -6.47 10.85
N LEU A 171 -9.90 -6.45 10.42
CA LEU A 171 -9.47 -5.63 9.28
C LEU A 171 -10.16 -6.05 7.99
N VAL A 172 -10.20 -7.37 7.72
CA VAL A 172 -10.85 -7.96 6.54
C VAL A 172 -12.34 -7.66 6.54
N TRP A 173 -12.99 -7.78 7.71
CA TRP A 173 -14.42 -7.47 7.82
C TRP A 173 -14.70 -5.99 7.56
N LYS A 174 -14.00 -5.07 8.23
CA LYS A 174 -14.18 -3.64 8.04
C LYS A 174 -13.92 -3.22 6.58
N ALA A 175 -12.89 -3.79 5.95
CA ALA A 175 -12.61 -3.57 4.54
C ALA A 175 -13.74 -4.06 3.64
N THR A 176 -14.29 -5.24 3.91
CA THR A 176 -15.40 -5.82 3.14
C THR A 176 -16.67 -4.97 3.27
N VAL A 177 -17.01 -4.52 4.49
CA VAL A 177 -18.16 -3.63 4.73
C VAL A 177 -18.03 -2.33 3.95
N ILE A 178 -16.82 -1.76 3.90
CA ILE A 178 -16.55 -0.50 3.19
C ILE A 178 -16.59 -0.69 1.68
N GLN A 179 -16.07 -1.82 1.16
CA GLN A 179 -15.99 -2.06 -0.28
C GLN A 179 -17.33 -2.52 -0.89
N ALA A 180 -18.12 -3.29 -0.18
CA ALA A 180 -19.34 -3.91 -0.68
C ALA A 180 -20.30 -2.95 -1.44
N PRO A 181 -20.59 -1.73 -0.94
CA PRO A 181 -21.50 -0.80 -1.63
C PRO A 181 -21.02 -0.36 -3.03
N PHE A 182 -19.74 -0.52 -3.33
CA PHE A 182 -19.14 -0.10 -4.60
C PHE A 182 -18.98 -1.23 -5.61
N ILE A 183 -19.23 -2.47 -5.22
CA ILE A 183 -19.16 -3.63 -6.14
C ILE A 183 -20.36 -3.64 -7.08
N GLY A 184 -21.56 -3.36 -6.60
CA GLY A 184 -22.77 -3.12 -7.39
C GLY A 184 -23.10 -4.20 -8.43
N ALA A 185 -23.89 -3.82 -9.45
CA ALA A 185 -24.34 -4.69 -10.55
C ALA A 185 -23.26 -5.01 -11.61
N HIS A 186 -22.01 -4.64 -11.38
CA HIS A 186 -20.92 -4.74 -12.37
C HIS A 186 -20.17 -6.08 -12.37
N GLY A 187 -20.71 -7.10 -11.73
CA GLY A 187 -20.14 -8.43 -11.71
C GLY A 187 -19.11 -8.64 -10.59
N THR A 188 -18.58 -9.83 -10.50
CA THR A 188 -17.56 -10.21 -9.52
C THR A 188 -16.22 -9.56 -9.86
N VAL A 189 -15.69 -8.79 -8.95
CA VAL A 189 -14.32 -8.27 -9.03
C VAL A 189 -13.38 -9.33 -8.46
N GLN A 190 -12.56 -9.90 -9.32
CA GLN A 190 -11.61 -10.94 -8.94
C GLN A 190 -10.38 -10.33 -8.25
N GLY A 191 -9.86 -11.05 -7.27
CA GLY A 191 -8.77 -10.58 -6.43
C GLY A 191 -9.25 -9.61 -5.35
N VAL A 192 -8.73 -9.76 -4.15
CA VAL A 192 -8.96 -8.85 -3.02
C VAL A 192 -7.62 -8.50 -2.38
N GLY A 193 -7.48 -7.26 -1.96
CA GLY A 193 -6.26 -6.81 -1.28
C GLY A 193 -6.48 -5.52 -0.50
N ILE A 194 -5.68 -5.37 0.56
CA ILE A 194 -5.60 -4.18 1.42
C ILE A 194 -4.16 -3.73 1.39
N TYR A 195 -3.86 -2.74 0.54
CA TYR A 195 -2.50 -2.29 0.26
C TYR A 195 -2.25 -0.89 0.77
N ARG A 196 -1.10 -0.69 1.36
CA ARG A 196 -0.70 0.61 1.85
C ARG A 196 -0.53 1.59 0.71
N SER A 197 -1.25 2.72 0.78
CA SER A 197 -1.25 3.75 -0.26
C SER A 197 -0.58 5.05 0.17
N GLY A 198 -0.38 5.26 1.48
CA GLY A 198 0.21 6.50 1.97
C GLY A 198 -0.30 6.90 3.35
N LEU A 199 -0.57 8.19 3.50
CA LEU A 199 -1.12 8.80 4.70
C LEU A 199 -2.37 9.62 4.35
N ASN A 200 -3.32 9.65 5.25
CA ASN A 200 -4.41 10.60 5.21
C ASN A 200 -4.47 11.35 6.54
N ARG A 201 -4.11 12.63 6.53
CA ARG A 201 -4.01 13.47 7.74
C ARG A 201 -3.11 12.86 8.83
N GLY A 202 -1.98 12.29 8.42
CA GLY A 202 -1.02 11.65 9.32
C GLY A 202 -1.39 10.23 9.77
N ILE A 203 -2.52 9.69 9.31
CA ILE A 203 -2.96 8.33 9.63
C ILE A 203 -2.62 7.43 8.45
N PRO A 204 -2.09 6.22 8.68
CA PRO A 204 -1.81 5.25 7.62
C PRO A 204 -3.05 4.98 6.76
N ALA A 205 -2.87 5.04 5.45
CA ALA A 205 -3.95 4.81 4.49
C ALA A 205 -3.67 3.54 3.69
N TYR A 206 -4.71 2.75 3.51
CA TYR A 206 -4.70 1.52 2.72
C TYR A 206 -5.75 1.62 1.62
N TYR A 207 -5.36 1.21 0.43
CA TYR A 207 -6.24 1.11 -0.71
C TYR A 207 -6.82 -0.30 -0.80
N LEU A 208 -8.14 -0.39 -0.96
CA LEU A 208 -8.81 -1.64 -1.27
C LEU A 208 -8.75 -1.85 -2.77
N TRP A 209 -8.43 -3.06 -3.24
CA TRP A 209 -8.31 -3.31 -4.67
C TRP A 209 -8.97 -4.61 -5.13
N GLY A 210 -9.07 -4.73 -6.42
CA GLY A 210 -9.50 -5.91 -7.14
C GLY A 210 -9.04 -5.81 -8.60
N SER A 211 -9.38 -6.76 -9.46
CA SER A 211 -8.91 -6.81 -10.85
C SER A 211 -9.21 -5.55 -11.70
N GLN A 212 -10.12 -4.70 -11.22
CA GLN A 212 -10.45 -3.41 -11.87
C GLN A 212 -9.75 -2.20 -11.23
N SER A 213 -8.94 -2.43 -10.20
CA SER A 213 -8.20 -1.36 -9.54
C SER A 213 -6.99 -0.95 -10.36
N ARG A 214 -6.70 0.36 -10.42
CA ARG A 214 -5.48 0.88 -11.07
C ARG A 214 -4.20 0.35 -10.44
N LEU A 215 -4.20 0.07 -9.14
CA LEU A 215 -3.05 -0.54 -8.45
C LEU A 215 -2.78 -1.97 -8.91
N HIS A 216 -3.77 -2.67 -9.45
CA HIS A 216 -3.58 -4.02 -9.98
C HIS A 216 -2.54 -4.02 -11.11
N ASP A 217 -2.61 -3.08 -12.04
CA ASP A 217 -1.71 -3.01 -13.18
C ASP A 217 -0.26 -2.68 -12.77
N GLU A 218 -0.09 -1.97 -11.64
CA GLU A 218 1.22 -1.58 -11.13
C GLU A 218 1.87 -2.66 -10.24
N ILE A 219 1.08 -3.42 -9.50
CA ILE A 219 1.55 -4.34 -8.46
C ILE A 219 1.41 -5.80 -8.86
N ALA A 220 0.39 -6.15 -9.63
CA ALA A 220 0.12 -7.53 -10.04
C ALA A 220 1.30 -8.23 -10.76
N PRO A 221 2.06 -7.57 -11.63
CA PRO A 221 3.22 -8.18 -12.26
C PRO A 221 4.30 -8.62 -11.28
N SER A 222 4.39 -7.97 -10.11
CA SER A 222 5.40 -8.23 -9.10
C SER A 222 5.00 -9.34 -8.11
N MET A 223 3.71 -9.63 -8.00
CA MET A 223 3.19 -10.68 -7.12
C MET A 223 3.16 -12.06 -7.76
N HIS A 224 3.22 -12.13 -9.08
CA HIS A 224 3.44 -13.37 -9.80
C HIS A 224 4.96 -13.60 -9.81
N GLY A 225 5.47 -14.37 -8.86
CA GLY A 225 6.84 -14.89 -8.92
C GLY A 225 7.09 -15.50 -10.30
N PRO A 226 8.37 -15.66 -10.71
CA PRO A 226 8.71 -16.18 -12.02
C PRO A 226 7.93 -17.47 -12.23
N GLY A 227 7.00 -17.42 -13.20
CA GLY A 227 6.10 -18.51 -13.46
C GLY A 227 6.89 -19.79 -13.65
N THR A 228 6.55 -20.79 -12.89
CA THR A 228 6.89 -22.17 -13.20
C THR A 228 6.20 -22.48 -14.53
N ASN A 229 6.95 -22.32 -15.63
CA ASN A 229 6.65 -23.00 -16.87
C ASN A 229 6.97 -24.47 -16.73
#